data_56327da39a0bf9b82d56af229be88ccf
#
_entry.id   56327da39a0bf9b82d56af229be88ccf
#
_cell.length_a   1.000
_cell.length_b   1.000
_cell.length_c   1.000
_cell.angle_alpha   90.00
_cell.angle_beta   90.00
_cell.angle_gamma   90.00
#
_symmetry.space_group_name_H-M   'P 1'
#
loop_
_entity.id
_entity.type
_entity.pdbx_description
1 polymer ?
#
loop_
_entity_poly.entity_id
_entity_poly.type
_entity_poly.pdbx_seq_one_letter_code
_entity_poly.pdbx_strand_id
1 'polypeptide(L)'
;MARFQKYTGPDKYHFRFYRKNGQHPFLVVLVEESEVNGKRYLSGYLITHDIKKMLDYPQRYVQLESNLNPKDISPAYLCKTRIERIPQKMFSKPYKNWHLCKNDERLIDLLEKKKSSV
;
A
#
# COMPACT_ATOMS: atom_id res chain seq x y z
N MET A 1 -20.98 -16.44 2.83
CA MET A 1 -19.85 -15.52 2.97
C MET A 1 -18.75 -15.87 1.98
N ALA A 2 -18.22 -14.88 1.28
CA ALA A 2 -17.09 -15.10 0.38
C ALA A 2 -15.83 -15.42 1.18
N ARG A 3 -15.11 -16.47 0.79
CA ARG A 3 -13.82 -16.81 1.34
C ARG A 3 -12.73 -16.18 0.49
N PHE A 4 -11.66 -15.74 1.15
CA PHE A 4 -10.50 -15.18 0.51
C PHE A 4 -9.26 -15.97 0.90
N GLN A 5 -8.47 -16.35 -0.10
CA GLN A 5 -7.19 -16.99 0.12
C GLN A 5 -6.08 -15.98 -0.07
N LYS A 6 -5.10 -16.00 0.83
CA LYS A 6 -3.91 -15.15 0.72
C LYS A 6 -3.07 -15.63 -0.46
N TYR A 7 -2.76 -14.71 -1.36
CA TYR A 7 -1.86 -14.96 -2.47
C TYR A 7 -0.43 -14.64 -2.03
N THR A 8 0.44 -15.63 -2.12
CA THR A 8 1.86 -15.45 -1.78
C THR A 8 2.66 -15.22 -3.05
N GLY A 9 2.86 -13.96 -3.40
CA GLY A 9 3.78 -13.57 -4.47
C GLY A 9 5.22 -13.50 -3.96
N PRO A 10 6.18 -13.25 -4.86
CA PRO A 10 7.60 -13.19 -4.48
C PRO A 10 7.94 -11.99 -3.59
N ASP A 11 7.16 -10.93 -3.67
CA ASP A 11 7.39 -9.72 -2.88
C ASP A 11 6.32 -9.59 -1.79
N LYS A 12 6.80 -9.42 -0.55
CA LYS A 12 5.94 -9.26 0.62
C LYS A 12 5.06 -8.01 0.49
N TYR A 13 5.67 -6.90 0.07
CA TYR A 13 5.01 -5.63 -0.18
C TYR A 13 5.46 -5.11 -1.54
N HIS A 14 4.54 -4.49 -2.27
CA HIS A 14 4.89 -3.91 -3.55
C HIS A 14 4.03 -2.69 -3.84
N PHE A 15 4.42 -1.91 -4.85
CA PHE A 15 3.71 -0.69 -5.22
C PHE A 15 2.92 -0.88 -6.50
N ARG A 16 1.72 -0.28 -6.51
CA ARG A 16 0.89 -0.13 -7.70
C ARG A 16 0.29 1.27 -7.69
N PHE A 17 -0.24 1.70 -8.82
CA PHE A 17 -1.04 2.93 -8.85
C PHE A 17 -2.51 2.58 -8.75
N TYR A 18 -3.20 3.19 -7.79
CA TYR A 18 -4.64 3.05 -7.61
C TYR A 18 -5.34 4.07 -8.51
N ARG A 19 -6.20 3.58 -9.41
CA ARG A 19 -6.83 4.36 -10.48
C ARG A 19 -8.27 4.75 -10.16
N LYS A 20 -8.45 5.48 -9.07
CA LYS A 20 -9.74 6.06 -8.71
C LYS A 20 -9.57 7.58 -8.65
N ASN A 21 -10.23 8.30 -9.56
CA ASN A 21 -10.12 9.77 -9.67
C ASN A 21 -8.65 10.21 -9.83
N GLY A 22 -7.93 9.56 -10.77
CA GLY A 22 -6.53 9.82 -11.03
C GLY A 22 -5.68 8.59 -10.74
N GLN A 23 -4.37 8.78 -10.67
CA GLN A 23 -3.43 7.71 -10.32
C GLN A 23 -2.76 8.05 -9.00
N HIS A 24 -2.97 7.21 -8.00
CA HIS A 24 -2.43 7.42 -6.67
C HIS A 24 -1.47 6.29 -6.31
N PRO A 25 -0.25 6.60 -5.87
CA PRO A 25 0.65 5.56 -5.38
C PRO A 25 0.01 4.79 -4.23
N PHE A 26 0.17 3.48 -4.25
CA PHE A 26 -0.45 2.60 -3.26
C PHE A 26 0.52 1.49 -2.90
N LEU A 27 0.70 1.26 -1.60
CA LEU A 27 1.49 0.15 -1.11
C LEU A 27 0.59 -1.04 -0.85
N VAL A 28 0.77 -2.10 -1.64
CA VAL A 28 0.01 -3.34 -1.48
C VAL A 28 0.67 -4.20 -0.41
N VAL A 29 -0.09 -4.55 0.62
CA VAL A 29 0.40 -5.38 1.73
C VAL A 29 -0.25 -6.76 1.75
N LEU A 30 -1.36 -6.93 1.05
CA LEU A 30 -2.07 -8.20 1.01
C LEU A 30 -2.77 -8.36 -0.33
N VAL A 31 -2.59 -9.53 -0.93
CA VAL A 31 -3.34 -9.94 -2.12
C VAL A 31 -4.17 -11.16 -1.73
N GLU A 32 -5.46 -11.07 -1.97
CA GLU A 32 -6.39 -12.17 -1.69
C GLU A 32 -7.14 -12.57 -2.95
N GLU A 33 -7.42 -13.83 -3.11
CA GLU A 33 -8.23 -14.35 -4.21
C GLU A 33 -9.54 -14.87 -3.64
N SER A 34 -10.66 -14.43 -4.22
CA SER A 34 -11.97 -14.93 -3.82
C SER A 34 -12.20 -16.34 -4.33
N GLU A 35 -12.57 -17.26 -3.45
CA GLU A 35 -12.92 -18.63 -3.81
C GLU A 35 -14.21 -18.70 -4.60
N VAL A 36 -15.05 -17.67 -4.50
CA VAL A 36 -16.36 -17.65 -5.17
C VAL A 36 -16.22 -17.33 -6.65
N ASN A 37 -15.43 -16.32 -7.00
CA ASN A 37 -15.35 -15.82 -8.39
C ASN A 37 -13.93 -15.81 -8.96
N GLY A 38 -12.91 -16.23 -8.19
CA GLY A 38 -11.52 -16.25 -8.63
C GLY A 38 -10.88 -14.89 -8.82
N LYS A 39 -11.59 -13.81 -8.51
CA LYS A 39 -11.04 -12.45 -8.65
C LYS A 39 -10.11 -12.12 -7.50
N ARG A 40 -9.11 -11.28 -7.79
CA ARG A 40 -8.14 -10.83 -6.82
C ARG A 40 -8.49 -9.47 -6.27
N TYR A 41 -8.22 -9.30 -4.98
CA TYR A 41 -8.46 -8.07 -4.24
C TYR A 41 -7.19 -7.67 -3.50
N LEU A 42 -6.90 -6.38 -3.52
CA LEU A 42 -5.69 -5.84 -2.91
C LEU A 42 -6.06 -4.98 -1.70
N SER A 43 -5.24 -5.09 -0.66
CA SER A 43 -5.36 -4.26 0.53
C SER A 43 -4.04 -3.56 0.80
N GLY A 44 -4.09 -2.36 1.35
CA GLY A 44 -2.86 -1.62 1.66
C GLY A 44 -3.09 -0.17 2.02
N TYR A 45 -2.12 0.67 1.68
CA TYR A 45 -2.05 2.05 2.14
C TYR A 45 -1.78 3.02 0.99
N LEU A 46 -2.48 4.15 0.99
CA LEU A 46 -2.20 5.23 0.06
C LEU A 46 -0.90 5.95 0.42
N ILE A 47 -0.20 6.41 -0.59
CA ILE A 47 1.04 7.17 -0.45
C ILE A 47 0.88 8.51 -1.15
N THR A 48 1.38 9.56 -0.53
CA THR A 48 1.38 10.91 -1.11
C THR A 48 2.76 11.54 -0.98
N HIS A 49 3.09 12.43 -1.89
CA HIS A 49 4.27 13.29 -1.79
C HIS A 49 3.90 14.71 -1.35
N ASP A 50 2.64 14.94 -1.02
CA ASP A 50 2.13 16.24 -0.62
C ASP A 50 2.36 16.47 0.87
N ILE A 51 3.38 17.29 1.19
CA ILE A 51 3.71 17.62 2.58
C ILE A 51 2.55 18.30 3.31
N LYS A 52 1.68 19.01 2.59
CA LYS A 52 0.55 19.70 3.20
C LYS A 52 -0.38 18.73 3.88
N LYS A 53 -0.62 17.57 3.27
CA LYS A 53 -1.45 16.53 3.88
C LYS A 53 -0.85 16.03 5.20
N MET A 54 0.47 15.85 5.22
CA MET A 54 1.17 15.44 6.44
C MET A 54 1.07 16.51 7.53
N LEU A 55 1.23 17.79 7.16
CA LEU A 55 1.17 18.90 8.12
C LEU A 55 -0.24 19.11 8.67
N ASP A 56 -1.25 18.96 7.81
CA ASP A 56 -2.65 19.15 8.22
C ASP A 56 -3.16 17.97 9.06
N TYR A 57 -2.65 16.76 8.80
CA TYR A 57 -3.12 15.54 9.47
C TYR A 57 -1.95 14.67 9.94
N PRO A 58 -1.09 15.20 10.85
CA PRO A 58 0.13 14.49 11.25
C PRO A 58 -0.13 13.14 11.91
N GLN A 59 -1.32 12.94 12.47
CA GLN A 59 -1.68 11.66 13.11
C GLN A 59 -2.06 10.58 12.10
N ARG A 60 -2.40 10.97 10.88
CA ARG A 60 -2.84 10.03 9.83
C ARG A 60 -1.71 9.58 8.92
N TYR A 61 -0.59 10.28 8.93
CA TYR A 61 0.50 10.05 7.99
C TYR A 61 1.79 9.75 8.73
N VAL A 62 2.64 8.96 8.10
CA VAL A 62 4.00 8.73 8.55
C VAL A 62 4.93 8.90 7.36
N GLN A 63 6.06 9.57 7.58
CA GLN A 63 7.07 9.76 6.55
C GLN A 63 7.84 8.46 6.34
N LEU A 64 7.98 8.05 5.08
CA LEU A 64 8.80 6.91 4.71
C LEU A 64 10.25 7.35 4.50
N GLU A 65 11.18 6.47 4.80
CA GLU A 65 12.61 6.69 4.56
C GLU A 65 13.02 6.29 3.15
N SER A 66 12.24 5.40 2.52
CA SER A 66 12.52 4.90 1.18
C SER A 66 12.45 6.03 0.16
N ASN A 67 13.39 6.02 -0.78
CA ASN A 67 13.33 6.90 -1.94
C ASN A 67 12.44 6.24 -3.00
N LEU A 68 11.20 6.68 -3.09
CA LEU A 68 10.21 6.09 -4.00
C LEU A 68 10.20 6.74 -5.38
N ASN A 69 10.90 7.85 -5.54
CA ASN A 69 11.02 8.48 -6.84
C ASN A 69 12.46 8.93 -7.08
N PRO A 70 13.26 8.17 -7.86
CA PRO A 70 14.66 8.51 -8.06
C PRO A 70 14.88 9.83 -8.80
N LYS A 71 13.84 10.37 -9.45
CA LYS A 71 13.91 11.66 -10.14
C LYS A 71 13.49 12.83 -9.28
N ASP A 72 12.90 12.56 -8.13
CA ASP A 72 12.38 13.56 -7.21
C ASP A 72 12.77 13.16 -5.80
N ILE A 73 13.50 14.05 -5.13
CA ILE A 73 13.94 13.83 -3.73
C ILE A 73 12.83 14.13 -2.72
N SER A 74 11.61 14.39 -3.18
CA SER A 74 10.50 14.68 -2.27
C SER A 74 10.21 13.50 -1.35
N PRO A 75 10.01 13.75 -0.05
CA PRO A 75 9.63 12.68 0.87
C PRO A 75 8.30 12.04 0.47
N ALA A 76 8.14 10.77 0.79
CA ALA A 76 6.89 10.06 0.64
C ALA A 76 6.23 9.89 2.00
N TYR A 77 4.92 10.10 2.06
CA TYR A 77 4.13 9.95 3.28
C TYR A 77 3.09 8.86 3.08
N LEU A 78 3.03 7.94 4.03
CA LEU A 78 2.07 6.85 4.00
C LEU A 78 0.87 7.22 4.86
N CYS A 79 -0.33 7.08 4.30
CA CYS A 79 -1.57 7.21 5.07
C CYS A 79 -1.79 5.94 5.87
N LYS A 80 -1.86 6.05 7.20
CA LYS A 80 -1.96 4.90 8.09
C LYS A 80 -3.32 4.21 8.08
N THR A 81 -4.32 4.80 7.39
CA THR A 81 -5.62 4.17 7.24
C THR A 81 -5.56 3.08 6.19
N ARG A 82 -5.71 1.84 6.63
CA ARG A 82 -5.68 0.69 5.74
C ARG A 82 -6.96 0.64 4.89
N ILE A 83 -6.79 0.47 3.59
CA ILE A 83 -7.90 0.27 2.66
C ILE A 83 -7.93 -1.20 2.28
N GLU A 84 -9.08 -1.84 2.42
CA GLU A 84 -9.19 -3.29 2.28
C GLU A 84 -9.98 -3.71 1.05
N ARG A 85 -9.53 -4.79 0.44
CA ARG A 85 -10.24 -5.55 -0.59
C ARG A 85 -10.75 -4.72 -1.75
N ILE A 86 -9.83 -4.00 -2.36
CA ILE A 86 -10.12 -3.28 -3.60
C ILE A 86 -9.88 -4.23 -4.78
N PRO A 87 -10.80 -4.32 -5.75
CA PRO A 87 -10.59 -5.19 -6.91
C PRO A 87 -9.28 -4.85 -7.65
N GLN A 88 -8.54 -5.87 -8.04
CA GLN A 88 -7.25 -5.69 -8.72
C GLN A 88 -7.37 -4.86 -10.00
N LYS A 89 -8.52 -4.91 -10.68
CA LYS A 89 -8.75 -4.13 -11.89
C LYS A 89 -8.62 -2.62 -11.67
N MET A 90 -8.74 -2.15 -10.42
CA MET A 90 -8.60 -0.73 -10.06
C MET A 90 -7.14 -0.29 -9.97
N PHE A 91 -6.21 -1.20 -10.18
CA PHE A 91 -4.78 -0.93 -10.03
C PHE A 91 -4.03 -1.12 -11.34
N SER A 92 -2.91 -0.41 -11.46
CA SER A 92 -1.92 -0.68 -12.50
C SER A 92 -1.21 -2.01 -12.24
N LYS A 93 -0.34 -2.42 -13.16
CA LYS A 93 0.62 -3.50 -12.90
C LYS A 93 1.56 -3.07 -11.76
N PRO A 94 2.24 -4.04 -11.09
CA PRO A 94 3.23 -3.69 -10.08
C PRO A 94 4.30 -2.74 -10.62
N TYR A 95 4.63 -1.73 -9.83
CA TYR A 95 5.67 -0.76 -10.19
C TYR A 95 7.01 -1.22 -9.63
N LYS A 96 7.87 -1.72 -10.49
CA LYS A 96 9.09 -2.41 -10.10
C LYS A 96 10.24 -1.49 -9.68
N ASN A 97 10.14 -0.19 -9.97
CA ASN A 97 11.22 0.75 -9.68
C ASN A 97 11.19 1.29 -8.25
N TRP A 98 10.14 1.01 -7.50
CA TRP A 98 10.00 1.46 -6.12
C TRP A 98 10.21 0.29 -5.17
N HIS A 99 11.09 0.50 -4.19
CA HIS A 99 11.41 -0.52 -3.19
C HIS A 99 11.39 0.09 -1.80
N LEU A 100 10.88 -0.65 -0.83
CA LEU A 100 10.94 -0.25 0.57
C LEU A 100 12.32 -0.58 1.14
N CYS A 101 12.88 0.36 1.93
CA CYS A 101 14.02 0.06 2.76
C CYS A 101 13.59 -0.82 3.94
N LYS A 102 14.56 -1.41 4.64
CA LYS A 102 14.28 -2.32 5.77
C LYS A 102 13.52 -1.65 6.90
N ASN A 103 13.83 -0.39 7.19
CA ASN A 103 13.14 0.35 8.25
C ASN A 103 11.67 0.56 7.92
N ASP A 104 11.36 0.87 6.66
CA ASP A 104 9.99 1.04 6.23
C ASP A 104 9.23 -0.29 6.22
N GLU A 105 9.88 -1.38 5.82
CA GLU A 105 9.27 -2.72 5.91
C GLU A 105 8.89 -3.05 7.34
N ARG A 106 9.75 -2.75 8.31
CA ARG A 106 9.47 -2.96 9.73
C ARG A 106 8.30 -2.10 10.19
N LEU A 107 8.23 -0.87 9.73
CA LEU A 107 7.09 0.02 10.03
C LEU A 107 5.78 -0.57 9.53
N ILE A 108 5.77 -1.04 8.28
CA ILE A 108 4.59 -1.66 7.69
C ILE A 108 4.22 -2.94 8.43
N ASP A 109 5.20 -3.76 8.78
CA ASP A 109 4.97 -4.97 9.57
C ASP A 109 4.29 -4.64 10.91
N LEU A 110 4.71 -3.57 11.57
CA LEU A 110 4.09 -3.13 12.82
C LEU A 110 2.65 -2.66 12.62
N LEU A 111 2.38 -1.92 11.56
CA LEU A 111 1.02 -1.47 11.24
C LEU A 111 0.11 -2.66 10.95
N GLU A 112 0.59 -3.65 10.20
CA GLU A 112 -0.18 -4.85 9.88
C GLU A 112 -0.39 -5.72 11.11
N LYS A 113 0.59 -5.81 11.99
CA LYS A 113 0.48 -6.57 13.24
C LYS A 113 -0.56 -5.97 14.17
N LYS A 114 -0.62 -4.64 14.29
CA LYS A 114 -1.65 -3.96 15.09
C LYS A 114 -3.06 -4.29 14.61
N LYS A 115 -3.24 -4.37 13.29
CA LYS A 115 -4.53 -4.71 12.72
C LYS A 115 -4.94 -6.15 13.05
N SER A 116 -4.00 -7.09 13.00
CA SER A 116 -4.28 -8.50 13.24
C SER A 116 -4.46 -8.85 14.73
N SER A 117 -4.11 -7.94 15.63
CA SER A 117 -4.20 -8.18 17.08
C SER A 117 -5.52 -7.74 17.70
N VAL A 118 -6.50 -7.39 16.89
CA VAL A 118 -7.83 -7.01 17.37
C VAL A 118 -8.72 -8.23 17.54
#